data_5c074343d12f80f79f5b943aafdfa054
#
_entry.id   5c074343d12f80f79f5b943aafdfa054
#
_cell.length_a   1.000
_cell.length_b   1.000
_cell.length_c   1.000
_cell.angle_alpha   90.00
_cell.angle_beta   90.00
_cell.angle_gamma   90.00
#
_symmetry.space_group_name_H-M   'P 1'
#
loop_
_entity.id
_entity.type
_entity.pdbx_description
1 polymer ?
#
loop_
_entity_poly.entity_id
_entity_poly.type
_entity_poly.pdbx_seq_one_letter_code
_entity_poly.pdbx_strand_id
1 'polypeptide(L)'
;MAVNNEVGAVQPIAEVAQVLEAYPSIHFHVDAVQAVERVSHLLAIGRIDLLSLSAHKFHGPRGVGILYKKFGRKIQALLTGGGQEKGERSTTENLPGIVAATKALRMALEEKSITGELRNQLWNELVQKPEIRIFSPEEGASHILCFAIKGVRGEVLVHAFENHGIYISTTSACSSKKADSSSTLYAMDV
;
A
#
# COMPACT_ATOMS: atom_id res chain seq x y z
N MET A 1 -3.66 1.56 7.84
CA MET A 1 -2.73 1.62 6.67
C MET A 1 -2.19 3.03 6.51
N ALA A 2 -0.98 3.20 5.99
CA ALA A 2 -0.41 4.53 5.74
C ALA A 2 -0.91 5.17 4.44
N VAL A 3 -1.17 4.35 3.43
CA VAL A 3 -1.72 4.74 2.13
C VAL A 3 -2.83 3.77 1.75
N ASN A 4 -3.98 4.29 1.36
CA ASN A 4 -5.08 3.47 0.87
C ASN A 4 -4.75 2.89 -0.51
N ASN A 5 -4.94 1.59 -0.67
CA ASN A 5 -4.54 0.84 -1.88
C ASN A 5 -5.46 1.05 -3.08
N GLU A 6 -6.64 1.64 -2.90
CA GLU A 6 -7.61 1.86 -3.98
C GLU A 6 -7.59 3.32 -4.44
N VAL A 7 -7.76 4.26 -3.51
CA VAL A 7 -7.86 5.69 -3.86
C VAL A 7 -6.57 6.47 -3.61
N GLY A 8 -5.55 5.87 -3.02
CA GLY A 8 -4.27 6.52 -2.79
C GLY A 8 -4.28 7.60 -1.69
N ALA A 9 -5.32 7.65 -0.84
CA ALA A 9 -5.35 8.58 0.28
C ALA A 9 -4.21 8.29 1.27
N VAL A 10 -3.44 9.31 1.61
CA VAL A 10 -2.33 9.24 2.58
C VAL A 10 -2.88 9.56 3.97
N GLN A 11 -2.65 8.66 4.92
CA GLN A 11 -3.15 8.83 6.28
C GLN A 11 -2.18 9.65 7.16
N PRO A 12 -2.68 10.42 8.11
CA PRO A 12 -1.89 11.29 9.00
C PRO A 12 -1.23 10.48 10.12
N ILE A 13 -0.28 9.59 9.76
CA ILE A 13 0.34 8.64 10.69
C ILE A 13 1.12 9.35 11.80
N ALA A 14 1.75 10.51 11.50
CA ALA A 14 2.50 11.28 12.48
C ALA A 14 1.58 11.88 13.54
N GLU A 15 0.44 12.43 13.13
CA GLU A 15 -0.56 13.01 14.02
C GLU A 15 -1.21 11.92 14.89
N VAL A 16 -1.53 10.77 14.30
CA VAL A 16 -2.02 9.60 15.07
C VAL A 16 -0.97 9.17 16.10
N ALA A 17 0.31 9.12 15.71
CA ALA A 17 1.41 8.80 16.61
C ALA A 17 1.48 9.76 17.80
N GLN A 18 1.35 11.08 17.58
CA GLN A 18 1.32 12.09 18.65
C GLN A 18 0.17 11.85 19.62
N VAL A 19 -1.04 11.60 19.13
CA VAL A 19 -2.18 11.25 19.99
C VAL A 19 -1.88 10.00 20.84
N LEU A 20 -1.27 8.98 20.23
CA LEU A 20 -0.97 7.72 20.90
C LEU A 20 0.20 7.80 21.88
N GLU A 21 0.94 8.89 21.97
CA GLU A 21 1.95 9.10 23.01
C GLU A 21 1.32 9.09 24.42
N ALA A 22 0.09 9.60 24.54
CA ALA A 22 -0.67 9.55 25.79
C ALA A 22 -1.15 8.13 26.16
N TYR A 23 -1.05 7.17 25.25
CA TYR A 23 -1.58 5.81 25.41
C TYR A 23 -0.49 4.74 25.13
N PRO A 24 0.55 4.63 25.99
CA PRO A 24 1.72 3.78 25.73
C PRO A 24 1.41 2.27 25.72
N SER A 25 0.28 1.85 26.30
CA SER A 25 -0.18 0.46 26.30
C SER A 25 -0.80 0.02 24.96
N ILE A 26 -1.24 0.97 24.13
CA ILE A 26 -1.81 0.67 22.82
C ILE A 26 -0.68 0.34 21.85
N HIS A 27 -0.76 -0.81 21.19
CA HIS A 27 0.14 -1.15 20.09
C HIS A 27 -0.25 -0.41 18.82
N PHE A 28 0.70 0.32 18.25
CA PHE A 28 0.50 1.04 16.98
C PHE A 28 1.15 0.28 15.84
N HIS A 29 0.33 -0.45 15.08
CA HIS A 29 0.74 -1.15 13.87
C HIS A 29 0.33 -0.35 12.64
N VAL A 30 1.28 -0.09 11.76
CA VAL A 30 1.08 0.61 10.50
C VAL A 30 1.27 -0.38 9.34
N ASP A 31 0.22 -0.59 8.56
CA ASP A 31 0.35 -1.23 7.26
C ASP A 31 0.92 -0.19 6.27
N ALA A 32 2.15 -0.42 5.83
CA ALA A 32 2.88 0.44 4.89
C ALA A 32 3.07 -0.22 3.51
N VAL A 33 2.26 -1.24 3.18
CA VAL A 33 2.37 -1.99 1.93
C VAL A 33 2.32 -1.08 0.70
N GLN A 34 1.49 -0.03 0.72
CA GLN A 34 1.41 0.98 -0.35
C GLN A 34 2.23 2.25 -0.05
N ALA A 35 3.12 2.24 0.93
CA ALA A 35 3.84 3.41 1.39
C ALA A 35 5.37 3.23 1.38
N VAL A 36 5.91 2.41 0.47
CA VAL A 36 7.34 2.10 0.44
C VAL A 36 8.22 3.34 0.28
N GLU A 37 7.82 4.30 -0.55
CA GLU A 37 8.53 5.58 -0.73
C GLU A 37 8.62 6.42 0.56
N ARG A 38 7.73 6.17 1.52
CA ARG A 38 7.62 6.86 2.81
C ARG A 38 8.19 6.06 3.97
N VAL A 39 8.70 4.84 3.73
CA VAL A 39 9.07 3.91 4.80
C VAL A 39 10.16 4.47 5.71
N SER A 40 11.15 5.17 5.18
CA SER A 40 12.21 5.81 5.97
C SER A 40 11.64 6.88 6.90
N HIS A 41 10.68 7.69 6.42
CA HIS A 41 9.98 8.68 7.23
C HIS A 41 9.11 8.03 8.31
N LEU A 42 8.36 6.99 7.95
CA LEU A 42 7.53 6.25 8.91
C LEU A 42 8.36 5.60 10.02
N LEU A 43 9.50 5.00 9.68
CA LEU A 43 10.41 4.39 10.67
C LEU A 43 11.05 5.43 11.60
N ALA A 44 11.17 6.69 11.18
CA ALA A 44 11.61 7.78 12.04
C ALA A 44 10.57 8.19 13.09
N ILE A 45 9.30 7.79 12.93
CA ILE A 45 8.25 8.03 13.91
C ILE A 45 8.41 7.05 15.07
N GLY A 46 9.04 7.49 16.16
CA GLY A 46 9.40 6.66 17.32
C GLY A 46 8.23 5.95 18.02
N ARG A 47 6.96 6.36 17.75
CA ARG A 47 5.77 5.78 18.36
C ARG A 47 5.25 4.54 17.62
N ILE A 48 5.66 4.32 16.38
CA ILE A 48 5.25 3.11 15.64
C ILE A 48 5.88 1.88 16.28
N ASP A 49 5.06 0.91 16.63
CA ASP A 49 5.48 -0.35 17.27
C ASP A 49 5.73 -1.46 16.25
N LEU A 50 4.89 -1.51 15.22
CA LEU A 50 4.93 -2.50 14.14
C LEU A 50 4.70 -1.81 12.81
N LEU A 51 5.41 -2.26 11.76
CA LEU A 51 5.19 -1.79 10.40
C LEU A 51 5.34 -2.96 9.43
N SER A 52 4.35 -3.13 8.54
CA SER A 52 4.35 -4.22 7.56
C SER A 52 4.53 -3.72 6.13
N LEU A 53 5.31 -4.50 5.35
CA LEU A 53 5.56 -4.31 3.94
C LEU A 53 5.36 -5.60 3.16
N SER A 54 5.09 -5.50 1.86
CA SER A 54 5.01 -6.64 0.94
C SER A 54 5.96 -6.43 -0.24
N ALA A 55 6.90 -7.36 -0.43
CA ALA A 55 7.99 -7.20 -1.40
C ALA A 55 7.52 -6.97 -2.84
N HIS A 56 6.42 -7.61 -3.25
CA HIS A 56 5.86 -7.46 -4.60
C HIS A 56 5.33 -6.05 -4.92
N LYS A 57 5.21 -5.16 -3.93
CA LYS A 57 4.78 -3.77 -4.11
C LYS A 57 5.94 -2.81 -4.44
N PHE A 58 7.17 -3.31 -4.35
CA PHE A 58 8.38 -2.59 -4.72
C PHE A 58 9.33 -3.47 -5.57
N HIS A 59 8.75 -4.19 -6.54
CA HIS A 59 9.45 -5.03 -7.51
C HIS A 59 10.24 -6.22 -6.92
N GLY A 60 9.98 -6.55 -5.66
CA GLY A 60 10.52 -7.75 -5.03
C GLY A 60 9.68 -9.01 -5.34
N PRO A 61 10.14 -10.18 -4.87
CA PRO A 61 9.45 -11.44 -5.13
C PRO A 61 8.09 -11.52 -4.41
N ARG A 62 7.13 -12.23 -5.03
CA ARG A 62 5.88 -12.61 -4.38
C ARG A 62 6.16 -13.60 -3.24
N GLY A 63 5.28 -13.61 -2.23
CA GLY A 63 5.38 -14.53 -1.09
C GLY A 63 6.39 -14.11 -0.02
N VAL A 64 6.97 -12.90 -0.13
CA VAL A 64 7.85 -12.32 0.88
C VAL A 64 7.22 -11.05 1.44
N GLY A 65 7.10 -10.98 2.77
CA GLY A 65 6.71 -9.80 3.52
C GLY A 65 7.79 -9.42 4.54
N ILE A 66 7.76 -8.18 4.99
CA ILE A 66 8.66 -7.64 6.02
C ILE A 66 7.81 -7.11 7.14
N LEU A 67 8.12 -7.51 8.37
CA LEU A 67 7.55 -6.94 9.59
C LEU A 67 8.66 -6.26 10.38
N TYR A 68 8.64 -4.93 10.41
CA TYR A 68 9.40 -4.19 11.41
C TYR A 68 8.71 -4.32 12.76
N LYS A 69 9.47 -4.61 13.79
CA LYS A 69 9.02 -4.66 15.17
C LYS A 69 9.97 -3.83 16.05
N LYS A 70 9.42 -2.82 16.72
CA LYS A 70 10.18 -1.98 17.65
C LYS A 70 10.77 -2.83 18.76
N PHE A 71 12.02 -2.55 19.13
CA PHE A 71 12.69 -3.25 20.23
C PHE A 71 11.86 -3.20 21.51
N GLY A 72 11.82 -4.31 22.24
CA GLY A 72 11.05 -4.47 23.47
C GLY A 72 9.56 -4.79 23.28
N ARG A 73 9.00 -4.69 22.08
CA ARG A 73 7.63 -5.14 21.81
C ARG A 73 7.57 -6.66 21.66
N LYS A 74 6.55 -7.27 22.22
CA LYS A 74 6.29 -8.71 22.13
C LYS A 74 5.11 -8.96 21.21
N ILE A 75 5.24 -9.95 20.34
CA ILE A 75 4.15 -10.50 19.53
C ILE A 75 4.04 -11.99 19.85
N GLN A 76 2.84 -12.52 19.75
CA GLN A 76 2.62 -13.96 19.87
C GLN A 76 2.85 -14.61 18.50
N ALA A 77 3.71 -15.62 18.46
CA ALA A 77 3.95 -16.39 17.25
C ALA A 77 2.67 -17.14 16.83
N LEU A 78 2.29 -17.00 15.56
CA LEU A 78 1.22 -17.81 14.95
C LEU A 78 1.75 -19.15 14.47
N LEU A 79 3.00 -19.18 13.99
CA LEU A 79 3.70 -20.38 13.52
C LEU A 79 4.80 -20.72 14.53
N THR A 80 4.58 -21.75 15.31
CA THR A 80 5.52 -22.25 16.31
C THR A 80 6.32 -23.45 15.77
N GLY A 81 7.47 -23.78 16.38
CA GLY A 81 8.31 -24.92 16.02
C GLY A 81 9.78 -24.67 16.22
N GLY A 82 10.58 -24.63 15.17
CA GLY A 82 12.06 -24.64 15.22
C GLY A 82 12.75 -23.37 15.72
N GLY A 83 12.03 -22.35 16.14
CA GLY A 83 12.60 -21.14 16.75
C GLY A 83 13.17 -20.10 15.80
N GLN A 84 12.96 -20.25 14.49
CA GLN A 84 13.37 -19.27 13.48
C GLN A 84 12.75 -17.89 13.78
N GLU A 85 13.32 -16.81 13.21
CA GLU A 85 12.93 -15.43 13.48
C GLU A 85 12.84 -15.13 14.99
N LYS A 86 13.80 -15.62 15.77
CA LYS A 86 13.84 -15.50 17.24
C LYS A 86 12.62 -16.07 17.96
N GLY A 87 12.01 -17.12 17.36
CA GLY A 87 10.82 -17.77 17.89
C GLY A 87 9.51 -17.08 17.52
N GLU A 88 9.54 -16.02 16.75
CA GLU A 88 8.34 -15.25 16.39
C GLU A 88 7.65 -15.77 15.12
N ARG A 89 8.40 -16.48 14.28
CA ARG A 89 7.84 -17.10 13.06
C ARG A 89 8.69 -18.30 12.63
N SER A 90 8.26 -19.47 13.02
CA SER A 90 9.00 -20.71 12.72
C SER A 90 8.68 -21.21 11.33
N THR A 91 9.67 -21.37 10.51
CA THR A 91 9.83 -22.23 9.32
C THR A 91 11.26 -22.05 8.80
N THR A 92 11.72 -22.92 7.90
CA THR A 92 12.95 -22.68 7.15
C THR A 92 12.84 -21.36 6.38
N GLU A 93 13.83 -20.50 6.54
CA GLU A 93 13.85 -19.17 5.93
C GLU A 93 13.96 -19.28 4.40
N ASN A 94 13.15 -18.53 3.69
CA ASN A 94 13.26 -18.37 2.23
C ASN A 94 14.41 -17.40 1.89
N LEU A 95 15.65 -17.86 2.09
CA LEU A 95 16.84 -17.03 1.91
C LEU A 95 16.90 -16.34 0.53
N PRO A 96 16.67 -17.01 -0.61
CA PRO A 96 16.67 -16.34 -1.91
C PRO A 96 15.63 -15.23 -2.00
N GLY A 97 14.43 -15.47 -1.49
CA GLY A 97 13.35 -14.49 -1.45
C GLY A 97 13.68 -13.28 -0.56
N ILE A 98 14.28 -13.51 0.61
CA ILE A 98 14.70 -12.46 1.55
C ILE A 98 15.78 -11.57 0.93
N VAL A 99 16.80 -12.17 0.31
CA VAL A 99 17.88 -11.44 -0.36
C VAL A 99 17.34 -10.59 -1.51
N ALA A 100 16.46 -11.18 -2.35
CA ALA A 100 15.84 -10.46 -3.45
C ALA A 100 14.93 -9.32 -2.97
N ALA A 101 14.13 -9.53 -1.93
CA ALA A 101 13.29 -8.49 -1.33
C ALA A 101 14.12 -7.35 -0.73
N THR A 102 15.22 -7.66 -0.04
CA THR A 102 16.13 -6.67 0.53
C THR A 102 16.78 -5.81 -0.56
N LYS A 103 17.23 -6.44 -1.66
CA LYS A 103 17.78 -5.72 -2.81
C LYS A 103 16.74 -4.80 -3.43
N ALA A 104 15.51 -5.32 -3.66
CA ALA A 104 14.41 -4.55 -4.23
C ALA A 104 14.04 -3.35 -3.35
N LEU A 105 13.95 -3.53 -2.02
CA LEU A 105 13.68 -2.43 -1.09
C LEU A 105 14.75 -1.34 -1.17
N ARG A 106 16.02 -1.73 -1.16
CA ARG A 106 17.14 -0.77 -1.30
C ARG A 106 17.01 0.03 -2.59
N MET A 107 16.81 -0.65 -3.73
CA MET A 107 16.64 0.02 -5.02
C MET A 107 15.45 0.99 -5.01
N ALA A 108 14.30 0.58 -4.46
CA ALA A 108 13.11 1.43 -4.37
C ALA A 108 13.32 2.67 -3.49
N LEU A 109 14.20 2.61 -2.48
CA LEU A 109 14.52 3.75 -1.63
C LEU A 109 15.59 4.69 -2.24
N GLU A 110 16.41 4.19 -3.14
CA GLU A 110 17.47 4.95 -3.84
C GLU A 110 16.95 5.60 -5.13
N GLU A 111 15.92 5.03 -5.76
CA GLU A 111 15.38 5.47 -7.05
C GLU A 111 14.56 6.74 -6.90
N LYS A 112 14.82 7.72 -7.77
CA LYS A 112 13.95 8.89 -7.93
C LYS A 112 12.77 8.51 -8.82
N SER A 113 11.62 8.31 -8.23
CA SER A 113 10.39 7.98 -8.95
C SER A 113 9.84 9.22 -9.67
N ILE A 114 9.50 9.04 -10.94
CA ILE A 114 8.77 10.04 -11.76
C ILE A 114 7.25 9.84 -11.68
N THR A 115 6.78 8.85 -10.92
CA THR A 115 5.35 8.51 -10.87
C THR A 115 4.49 9.67 -10.39
N GLY A 116 5.01 10.51 -9.48
CA GLY A 116 4.29 11.69 -9.00
C GLY A 116 4.05 12.73 -10.10
N GLU A 117 5.04 12.98 -10.94
CA GLU A 117 4.91 13.91 -12.07
C GLU A 117 3.90 13.38 -13.10
N LEU A 118 4.01 12.09 -13.47
CA LEU A 118 3.09 11.45 -14.41
C LEU A 118 1.66 11.41 -13.86
N ARG A 119 1.50 11.09 -12.57
CA ARG A 119 0.19 11.11 -11.92
C ARG A 119 -0.44 12.50 -11.95
N ASN A 120 0.33 13.54 -11.64
CA ASN A 120 -0.17 14.91 -11.63
C ASN A 120 -0.54 15.39 -13.04
N GLN A 121 0.26 15.02 -14.06
CA GLN A 121 -0.08 15.28 -15.44
C GLN A 121 -1.42 14.62 -15.81
N LEU A 122 -1.56 13.33 -15.51
CA LEU A 122 -2.80 12.59 -15.79
C LEU A 122 -4.00 13.15 -15.00
N TRP A 123 -3.81 13.52 -13.73
CA TRP A 123 -4.82 14.18 -12.92
C TRP A 123 -5.32 15.45 -13.59
N ASN A 124 -4.43 16.34 -14.00
CA ASN A 124 -4.77 17.62 -14.62
C ASN A 124 -5.54 17.44 -15.93
N GLU A 125 -5.24 16.41 -16.69
CA GLU A 125 -5.96 16.07 -17.93
C GLU A 125 -7.36 15.50 -17.63
N LEU A 126 -7.47 14.59 -16.67
CA LEU A 126 -8.72 13.91 -16.33
C LEU A 126 -9.72 14.85 -15.65
N VAL A 127 -9.27 15.77 -14.78
CA VAL A 127 -10.16 16.70 -14.07
C VAL A 127 -10.89 17.67 -15.02
N GLN A 128 -10.36 17.89 -16.24
CA GLN A 128 -10.98 18.74 -17.26
C GLN A 128 -12.13 18.02 -18.02
N LYS A 129 -12.34 16.73 -17.78
CA LYS A 129 -13.35 15.92 -18.47
C LYS A 129 -14.61 15.78 -17.63
N PRO A 130 -15.75 16.39 -18.02
CA PRO A 130 -16.97 16.40 -17.21
C PRO A 130 -17.60 15.01 -17.00
N GLU A 131 -17.26 14.04 -17.88
CA GLU A 131 -17.67 12.65 -17.76
C GLU A 131 -16.82 11.82 -16.79
N ILE A 132 -15.68 12.35 -16.34
CA ILE A 132 -14.77 11.66 -15.43
C ILE A 132 -14.96 12.16 -14.00
N ARG A 133 -15.09 11.22 -13.07
CA ARG A 133 -15.05 11.50 -11.63
C ARG A 133 -13.79 10.87 -11.04
N ILE A 134 -12.91 11.69 -10.47
CA ILE A 134 -11.70 11.24 -9.77
C ILE A 134 -12.05 11.02 -8.29
N PHE A 135 -11.64 9.87 -7.73
CA PHE A 135 -11.83 9.51 -6.32
C PHE A 135 -10.56 9.64 -5.50
N SER A 136 -9.40 9.61 -6.15
CA SER A 136 -8.13 9.88 -5.47
C SER A 136 -8.09 11.33 -4.96
N PRO A 137 -7.48 11.60 -3.80
CA PRO A 137 -7.16 12.98 -3.41
C PRO A 137 -6.13 13.60 -4.37
N GLU A 138 -6.18 14.91 -4.57
CA GLU A 138 -5.19 15.63 -5.37
C GLU A 138 -3.77 15.38 -4.84
N GLU A 139 -3.57 15.56 -3.52
CA GLU A 139 -2.31 15.27 -2.82
C GLU A 139 -2.22 13.81 -2.34
N GLY A 140 -2.67 12.85 -3.16
CA GLY A 140 -2.61 11.43 -2.86
C GLY A 140 -1.23 10.82 -3.09
N ALA A 141 -1.15 9.50 -2.91
CA ALA A 141 0.06 8.73 -3.20
C ALA A 141 0.44 8.83 -4.67
N SER A 142 1.74 8.98 -4.93
CA SER A 142 2.33 9.25 -6.26
C SER A 142 1.99 8.21 -7.33
N HIS A 143 1.69 6.98 -6.94
CA HIS A 143 1.52 5.81 -7.81
C HIS A 143 0.08 5.29 -7.90
N ILE A 144 -0.90 6.01 -7.31
CA ILE A 144 -2.31 5.59 -7.31
C ILE A 144 -3.17 6.73 -7.83
N LEU A 145 -4.00 6.41 -8.83
CA LEU A 145 -5.03 7.29 -9.35
C LEU A 145 -6.29 6.47 -9.63
N CYS A 146 -7.34 6.74 -8.88
CA CYS A 146 -8.64 6.08 -8.99
C CYS A 146 -9.65 7.04 -9.61
N PHE A 147 -10.32 6.60 -10.67
CA PHE A 147 -11.35 7.38 -11.34
C PHE A 147 -12.45 6.48 -11.92
N ALA A 148 -13.58 7.08 -12.26
CA ALA A 148 -14.65 6.43 -13.02
C ALA A 148 -15.08 7.31 -14.18
N ILE A 149 -15.62 6.68 -15.23
CA ILE A 149 -16.29 7.34 -16.34
C ILE A 149 -17.80 7.14 -16.18
N LYS A 150 -18.56 8.20 -16.20
CA LYS A 150 -20.02 8.18 -16.00
C LYS A 150 -20.69 7.23 -16.99
N GLY A 151 -21.47 6.29 -16.47
CA GLY A 151 -22.23 5.32 -17.27
C GLY A 151 -21.41 4.16 -17.85
N VAL A 152 -20.12 4.05 -17.53
CA VAL A 152 -19.26 2.96 -18.02
C VAL A 152 -18.81 2.08 -16.84
N ARG A 153 -18.98 0.76 -16.98
CA ARG A 153 -18.54 -0.22 -15.99
C ARG A 153 -17.01 -0.38 -16.04
N GLY A 154 -16.39 -0.60 -14.86
CA GLY A 154 -14.94 -0.74 -14.74
C GLY A 154 -14.34 -1.85 -15.61
N GLU A 155 -14.99 -3.02 -15.69
CA GLU A 155 -14.51 -4.13 -16.53
C GLU A 155 -14.49 -3.75 -18.03
N VAL A 156 -15.49 -2.97 -18.49
CA VAL A 156 -15.53 -2.49 -19.87
C VAL A 156 -14.36 -1.55 -20.14
N LEU A 157 -14.02 -0.68 -19.18
CA LEU A 157 -12.86 0.20 -19.28
C LEU A 157 -11.55 -0.59 -19.35
N VAL A 158 -11.37 -1.60 -18.47
CA VAL A 158 -10.17 -2.46 -18.51
C VAL A 158 -9.96 -3.03 -19.90
N HIS A 159 -10.96 -3.67 -20.49
CA HIS A 159 -10.83 -4.26 -21.82
C HIS A 159 -10.63 -3.22 -22.92
N ALA A 160 -11.27 -2.06 -22.82
CA ALA A 160 -11.07 -0.98 -23.80
C ALA A 160 -9.63 -0.46 -23.77
N PHE A 161 -9.07 -0.25 -22.58
CA PHE A 161 -7.69 0.21 -22.41
C PHE A 161 -6.65 -0.84 -22.82
N GLU A 162 -6.89 -2.13 -22.52
CA GLU A 162 -6.03 -3.25 -22.95
C GLU A 162 -5.83 -3.28 -24.47
N ASN A 163 -6.88 -2.99 -25.26
CA ASN A 163 -6.79 -2.91 -26.71
C ASN A 163 -5.83 -1.81 -27.22
N HIS A 164 -5.49 -0.86 -26.36
CA HIS A 164 -4.53 0.22 -26.62
C HIS A 164 -3.19 0.01 -25.91
N GLY A 165 -2.96 -1.18 -25.31
CA GLY A 165 -1.74 -1.49 -24.56
C GLY A 165 -1.66 -0.77 -23.21
N ILE A 166 -2.77 -0.24 -22.68
CA ILE A 166 -2.85 0.44 -21.39
C ILE A 166 -3.47 -0.53 -20.36
N TYR A 167 -2.74 -0.83 -19.31
CA TYR A 167 -3.17 -1.79 -18.29
C TYR A 167 -3.62 -1.05 -17.03
N ILE A 168 -4.90 -1.18 -16.73
CA ILE A 168 -5.53 -0.67 -15.51
C ILE A 168 -6.21 -1.83 -14.76
N SER A 169 -6.57 -1.62 -13.51
CA SER A 169 -7.33 -2.60 -12.74
C SER A 169 -8.62 -2.00 -12.22
N THR A 170 -9.63 -2.84 -12.00
CA THR A 170 -10.79 -2.44 -11.22
C THR A 170 -10.47 -2.50 -9.73
N THR A 171 -11.15 -1.70 -8.91
CA THR A 171 -11.01 -1.73 -7.44
C THR A 171 -11.39 -3.08 -6.86
N SER A 172 -12.28 -3.84 -7.52
CA SER A 172 -12.73 -5.19 -7.15
C SER A 172 -11.70 -6.30 -7.44
N ALA A 173 -10.57 -6.02 -8.11
CA ALA A 173 -9.59 -7.04 -8.47
C ALA A 173 -8.98 -7.78 -7.27
N CYS A 174 -9.00 -7.20 -6.06
CA CYS A 174 -8.54 -7.84 -4.83
C CYS A 174 -9.63 -8.66 -4.10
N SER A 175 -10.91 -8.48 -4.43
CA SER A 175 -12.07 -9.16 -3.81
C SER A 175 -12.81 -10.06 -4.81
N SER A 176 -12.10 -10.89 -5.52
CA SER A 176 -12.44 -11.64 -6.73
C SER A 176 -13.63 -12.62 -6.67
N LYS A 177 -14.59 -12.51 -5.76
CA LYS A 177 -15.74 -13.43 -5.69
C LYS A 177 -17.13 -12.79 -5.54
N LYS A 178 -17.24 -11.46 -5.45
CA LYS A 178 -18.54 -10.77 -5.49
C LYS A 178 -18.44 -9.56 -6.39
N ALA A 179 -19.39 -9.41 -7.30
CA ALA A 179 -19.57 -8.23 -8.18
C ALA A 179 -20.03 -6.98 -7.37
N ASP A 180 -19.58 -6.86 -6.13
CA ASP A 180 -19.95 -5.75 -5.26
C ASP A 180 -18.96 -4.60 -5.43
N SER A 181 -19.50 -3.38 -5.39
CA SER A 181 -18.77 -2.12 -5.36
C SER A 181 -17.61 -2.16 -4.35
N SER A 182 -16.53 -1.45 -4.65
CA SER A 182 -15.40 -1.24 -3.75
C SER A 182 -15.90 -0.86 -2.34
N SER A 183 -15.44 -1.58 -1.32
CA SER A 183 -15.78 -1.23 0.08
C SER A 183 -15.27 0.16 0.47
N THR A 184 -14.17 0.61 -0.14
CA THR A 184 -13.61 1.95 0.04
C THR A 184 -14.55 3.00 -0.55
N LEU A 185 -14.97 2.83 -1.81
CA LEU A 185 -15.88 3.78 -2.47
C LEU A 185 -17.26 3.78 -1.78
N TYR A 186 -17.75 2.61 -1.36
CA TYR A 186 -18.98 2.52 -0.57
C TYR A 186 -18.87 3.31 0.74
N ALA A 187 -17.76 3.20 1.46
CA ALA A 187 -17.52 3.96 2.70
C ALA A 187 -17.34 5.48 2.46
N MET A 188 -17.08 5.88 1.21
CA MET A 188 -17.01 7.28 0.77
C MET A 188 -18.36 7.82 0.25
N ASP A 189 -19.44 7.04 0.35
CA ASP A 189 -20.77 7.36 -0.19
C ASP A 189 -20.78 7.65 -1.71
N VAL A 190 -20.04 6.87 -2.47
CA VAL A 190 -19.90 7.01 -3.93
C VAL A 190 -20.04 5.68 -4.66
#